data_9fbe9833d3c8500cc0098026afbad737
#
_entry.id   9fbe9833d3c8500cc0098026afbad737
#
_cell.length_a   1.000
_cell.length_b   1.000
_cell.length_c   1.000
_cell.angle_alpha   90.00
_cell.angle_beta   90.00
_cell.angle_gamma   90.00
#
_symmetry.space_group_name_H-M   'P 1'
#
loop_
_entity.id
_entity.type
_entity.pdbx_description
1 polymer ?
#
loop_
_entity_poly.entity_id
_entity_poly.type
_entity_poly.pdbx_seq_one_letter_code
_entity_poly.pdbx_strand_id
1 'polypeptide(L)'
;MTDLLLTHGYFLRDDEKERQIMKPYPPLGLLSLSAWLKTRGFGVEVYDSTFGSRDELAARLRAGSGVLGVYTNLMTRPAVLAIVAEAKRHRWQVVLGGPESANYPAEYLAAGADVVVI
;
A
#
# COMPACT_ATOMS: atom_id res chain seq x y z
N MET A 1 -12.40 -0.79 -15.26
CA MET A 1 -11.80 0.41 -14.64
C MET A 1 -11.44 0.14 -13.20
N THR A 2 -10.26 0.55 -12.78
CA THR A 2 -9.82 0.37 -11.40
C THR A 2 -10.26 1.55 -10.55
N ASP A 3 -11.09 1.32 -9.55
CA ASP A 3 -11.55 2.33 -8.60
C ASP A 3 -10.59 2.46 -7.42
N LEU A 4 -9.93 1.35 -7.06
CA LEU A 4 -9.12 1.25 -5.86
C LEU A 4 -7.90 0.38 -6.13
N LEU A 5 -6.74 0.88 -5.80
CA LEU A 5 -5.48 0.13 -5.81
C LEU A 5 -5.09 -0.16 -4.36
N LEU A 6 -4.89 -1.43 -4.02
CA LEU A 6 -4.44 -1.86 -2.70
C LEU A 6 -3.00 -2.33 -2.76
N THR A 7 -2.19 -1.92 -1.81
CA THR A 7 -0.79 -2.32 -1.74
C THR A 7 -0.26 -2.26 -0.30
N HIS A 8 1.01 -2.56 -0.14
CA HIS A 8 1.72 -2.47 1.13
C HIS A 8 3.16 -2.04 0.87
N GLY A 9 3.89 -1.76 1.94
CA GLY A 9 5.25 -1.21 1.84
C GLY A 9 6.36 -2.25 1.94
N TYR A 10 6.06 -3.54 1.93
CA TYR A 10 7.09 -4.57 2.03
C TYR A 10 7.61 -4.95 0.65
N PHE A 11 8.91 -4.82 0.46
CA PHE A 11 9.60 -5.22 -0.78
C PHE A 11 10.68 -6.23 -0.41
N LEU A 12 10.54 -7.46 -0.87
CA LEU A 12 11.51 -8.52 -0.59
C LEU A 12 12.92 -8.14 -1.05
N ARG A 13 13.03 -7.40 -2.16
CA ARG A 13 14.33 -6.94 -2.68
C ARG A 13 15.10 -6.05 -1.71
N ASP A 14 14.38 -5.35 -0.81
CA ASP A 14 14.98 -4.45 0.18
C ASP A 14 15.27 -5.17 1.50
N ASP A 15 14.92 -6.45 1.62
CA ASP A 15 15.10 -7.26 2.82
C ASP A 15 16.03 -8.43 2.53
N GLU A 16 17.32 -8.22 2.77
CA GLU A 16 18.33 -9.20 2.44
C GLU A 16 18.15 -10.52 3.19
N LYS A 17 17.77 -10.46 4.45
CA LYS A 17 17.56 -11.66 5.28
C LYS A 17 16.42 -12.52 4.73
N GLU A 18 15.29 -11.91 4.40
CA GLU A 18 14.15 -12.63 3.87
C GLU A 18 14.40 -13.11 2.43
N ARG A 19 15.19 -12.38 1.66
CA ARG A 19 15.61 -12.83 0.32
C ARG A 19 16.36 -14.16 0.37
N GLN A 20 17.18 -14.36 1.39
CA GLN A 20 17.92 -15.61 1.55
C GLN A 20 16.98 -16.77 1.89
N ILE A 21 15.94 -16.50 2.68
CA ILE A 21 14.96 -17.50 3.12
C ILE A 21 13.96 -17.81 2.00
N MET A 22 13.56 -16.79 1.23
CA MET A 22 12.59 -16.88 0.13
C MET A 22 11.24 -17.46 0.57
N LYS A 23 10.76 -17.05 1.76
CA LYS A 23 9.48 -17.51 2.30
C LYS A 23 8.60 -16.36 2.78
N PRO A 24 8.32 -15.36 1.94
CA PRO A 24 7.42 -14.27 2.35
C PRO A 24 5.98 -14.77 2.48
N TYR A 25 5.24 -14.13 3.36
CA TYR A 25 3.82 -14.44 3.54
C TYR A 25 2.98 -13.63 2.54
N PRO A 26 1.90 -14.23 1.99
CA PRO A 26 0.98 -13.47 1.15
C PRO A 26 0.24 -12.40 1.96
N PRO A 27 -0.15 -11.27 1.34
CA PRO A 27 -0.86 -10.20 2.04
C PRO A 27 -2.34 -10.53 2.21
N LEU A 28 -2.65 -11.44 3.13
CA LEU A 28 -4.00 -12.00 3.29
C LEU A 28 -5.04 -10.93 3.58
N GLY A 29 -4.71 -9.92 4.40
CA GLY A 29 -5.64 -8.84 4.70
C GLY A 29 -6.05 -8.04 3.47
N LEU A 30 -5.09 -7.71 2.62
CA LEU A 30 -5.36 -7.00 1.37
C LEU A 30 -6.15 -7.87 0.39
N LEU A 31 -5.83 -9.15 0.29
CA LEU A 31 -6.54 -10.07 -0.60
C LEU A 31 -7.99 -10.27 -0.15
N SER A 32 -8.22 -10.39 1.15
CA SER A 32 -9.57 -10.50 1.72
C SER A 32 -10.39 -9.23 1.46
N LEU A 33 -9.79 -8.06 1.67
CA LEU A 33 -10.44 -6.79 1.42
C LEU A 33 -10.77 -6.61 -0.07
N SER A 34 -9.84 -6.98 -0.94
CA SER A 34 -10.06 -6.94 -2.39
C SER A 34 -11.25 -7.81 -2.80
N ALA A 35 -11.30 -9.05 -2.30
CA ALA A 35 -12.38 -9.96 -2.61
C ALA A 35 -13.72 -9.41 -2.14
N TRP A 36 -13.78 -8.86 -0.93
CA TRP A 36 -15.02 -8.30 -0.38
C TRP A 36 -15.50 -7.10 -1.19
N LEU A 37 -14.59 -6.18 -1.54
CA LEU A 37 -14.94 -4.98 -2.31
C LEU A 37 -15.42 -5.35 -3.72
N LYS A 38 -14.83 -6.34 -4.35
CA LYS A 38 -15.28 -6.83 -5.67
C LYS A 38 -16.72 -7.34 -5.63
N THR A 39 -17.13 -7.97 -4.53
CA THR A 39 -18.53 -8.41 -4.37
C THR A 39 -19.49 -7.23 -4.26
N ARG A 40 -19.00 -6.04 -3.95
CA ARG A 40 -19.78 -4.80 -3.86
C ARG A 40 -19.74 -3.97 -5.14
N GLY A 41 -19.13 -4.49 -6.21
CA GLY A 41 -19.12 -3.83 -7.50
C GLY A 41 -17.96 -2.88 -7.75
N PHE A 42 -16.98 -2.83 -6.83
CA PHE A 42 -15.80 -1.96 -7.03
C PHE A 42 -14.77 -2.64 -7.92
N GLY A 43 -14.13 -1.85 -8.78
CA GLY A 43 -12.95 -2.30 -9.53
C GLY A 43 -11.73 -2.19 -8.64
N VAL A 44 -11.21 -3.33 -8.17
CA VAL A 44 -10.09 -3.38 -7.23
C VAL A 44 -8.91 -4.09 -7.86
N GLU A 45 -7.75 -3.47 -7.77
CA GLU A 45 -6.47 -4.05 -8.17
C GLU A 45 -5.59 -4.16 -6.94
N VAL A 46 -4.89 -5.28 -6.80
CA VAL A 46 -3.91 -5.47 -5.71
C VAL A 46 -2.52 -5.51 -6.34
N TYR A 47 -1.65 -4.63 -5.88
CA TYR A 47 -0.23 -4.70 -6.19
C TYR A 47 0.49 -5.29 -4.98
N ASP A 48 0.87 -6.56 -5.07
CA ASP A 48 1.68 -7.21 -4.04
C ASP A 48 3.13 -6.82 -4.23
N SER A 49 3.59 -5.83 -3.48
CA SER A 49 4.94 -5.29 -3.60
C SER A 49 6.02 -6.26 -3.12
N THR A 50 5.66 -7.38 -2.49
CA THR A 50 6.63 -8.37 -2.01
C THR A 50 7.62 -8.76 -3.10
N PHE A 51 7.13 -9.10 -4.29
CA PHE A 51 7.98 -9.51 -5.42
C PHE A 51 8.19 -8.42 -6.46
N GLY A 52 7.65 -7.24 -6.20
CA GLY A 52 7.77 -6.10 -7.08
C GLY A 52 8.93 -5.18 -6.71
N SER A 53 8.89 -3.96 -7.21
CA SER A 53 9.86 -2.93 -6.90
C SER A 53 9.17 -1.59 -6.64
N ARG A 54 9.91 -0.70 -5.95
CA ARG A 54 9.44 0.68 -5.75
C ARG A 54 9.23 1.39 -7.08
N ASP A 55 10.10 1.15 -8.05
CA ASP A 55 10.01 1.76 -9.37
C ASP A 55 8.76 1.30 -10.13
N GLU A 56 8.42 0.01 -10.04
CA GLU A 56 7.20 -0.51 -10.64
C GLU A 56 5.96 0.13 -10.03
N LEU A 57 5.92 0.23 -8.69
CA LEU A 57 4.80 0.85 -8.01
C LEU A 57 4.70 2.33 -8.35
N ALA A 58 5.82 3.05 -8.36
CA ALA A 58 5.84 4.46 -8.75
C ALA A 58 5.33 4.66 -10.18
N ALA A 59 5.73 3.79 -11.09
CA ALA A 59 5.25 3.83 -12.47
C ALA A 59 3.73 3.61 -12.55
N ARG A 60 3.21 2.67 -11.74
CA ARG A 60 1.77 2.40 -11.66
C ARG A 60 1.01 3.62 -11.14
N LEU A 61 1.55 4.30 -10.14
CA LEU A 61 0.93 5.51 -9.58
C LEU A 61 0.95 6.67 -10.58
N ARG A 62 2.03 6.83 -11.36
CA ARG A 62 2.10 7.86 -12.40
C ARG A 62 1.09 7.61 -13.52
N ALA A 63 0.78 6.36 -13.81
CA ALA A 63 -0.07 5.98 -14.92
C ALA A 63 -1.57 6.08 -14.60
N GLY A 64 -1.96 6.33 -13.37
CA GLY A 64 -3.36 6.32 -12.97
C GLY A 64 -3.70 7.36 -11.92
N SER A 65 -4.91 7.26 -11.43
CA SER A 65 -5.42 8.05 -10.32
C SER A 65 -6.58 7.30 -9.67
N GLY A 66 -7.02 7.75 -8.54
CA GLY A 66 -8.12 7.12 -7.82
C GLY A 66 -7.83 7.03 -6.32
N VAL A 67 -8.24 5.94 -5.70
CA VAL A 67 -8.02 5.70 -4.28
C VAL A 67 -6.92 4.65 -4.11
N LEU A 68 -5.92 4.98 -3.31
CA LEU A 68 -4.84 4.07 -2.95
C LEU A 68 -5.02 3.66 -1.49
N GLY A 69 -5.17 2.36 -1.25
CA GLY A 69 -5.18 1.81 0.10
C GLY A 69 -3.84 1.12 0.39
N VAL A 70 -3.21 1.46 1.51
CA VAL A 70 -1.92 0.90 1.89
C VAL A 70 -2.00 0.29 3.28
N TYR A 71 -1.61 -0.98 3.38
CA TYR A 71 -1.43 -1.64 4.68
C TYR A 71 -0.10 -1.22 5.29
N THR A 72 -0.12 -0.87 6.56
CA THR A 72 1.06 -0.36 7.26
C THR A 72 1.45 -1.24 8.44
N ASN A 73 2.75 -1.36 8.67
CA ASN A 73 3.30 -1.90 9.90
C ASN A 73 4.63 -1.18 10.23
N LEU A 74 5.17 -1.42 11.42
CA LEU A 74 6.38 -0.73 11.86
C LEU A 74 7.55 -0.94 10.91
N MET A 75 7.70 -2.15 10.39
CA MET A 75 8.83 -2.54 9.54
C MET A 75 8.82 -1.82 8.19
N THR A 76 7.66 -1.38 7.73
CA THR A 76 7.51 -0.80 6.39
C THR A 76 7.32 0.71 6.40
N ARG A 77 7.45 1.37 7.56
CA ARG A 77 7.21 2.81 7.68
C ARG A 77 7.93 3.65 6.62
N PRO A 78 9.25 3.52 6.40
CA PRO A 78 9.93 4.37 5.41
C PRO A 78 9.38 4.16 4.00
N ALA A 79 9.11 2.92 3.62
CA ALA A 79 8.55 2.61 2.30
C ALA A 79 7.14 3.17 2.14
N VAL A 80 6.30 3.05 3.18
CA VAL A 80 4.93 3.59 3.16
C VAL A 80 4.95 5.10 3.01
N LEU A 81 5.81 5.80 3.74
CA LEU A 81 5.92 7.25 3.63
C LEU A 81 6.34 7.67 2.22
N ALA A 82 7.26 6.94 1.60
CA ALA A 82 7.67 7.19 0.21
C ALA A 82 6.52 6.94 -0.78
N ILE A 83 5.74 5.89 -0.56
CA ILE A 83 4.57 5.57 -1.39
C ILE A 83 3.52 6.69 -1.28
N VAL A 84 3.24 7.15 -0.07
CA VAL A 84 2.29 8.25 0.16
C VAL A 84 2.74 9.51 -0.59
N ALA A 85 4.02 9.89 -0.46
CA ALA A 85 4.55 11.07 -1.13
C ALA A 85 4.41 10.95 -2.66
N GLU A 86 4.74 9.80 -3.23
CA GLU A 86 4.62 9.57 -4.67
C GLU A 86 3.17 9.62 -5.12
N ALA A 87 2.27 8.98 -4.38
CA ALA A 87 0.84 8.98 -4.71
C ALA A 87 0.25 10.40 -4.70
N LYS A 88 0.62 11.22 -3.72
CA LYS A 88 0.11 12.58 -3.64
C LYS A 88 0.61 13.45 -4.77
N ARG A 89 1.81 13.20 -5.32
CA ARG A 89 2.28 13.91 -6.52
C ARG A 89 1.39 13.64 -7.73
N HIS A 90 0.73 12.49 -7.78
CA HIS A 90 -0.08 12.07 -8.91
C HIS A 90 -1.58 12.07 -8.60
N ARG A 91 -1.99 12.83 -7.59
CA ARG A 91 -3.39 13.12 -7.24
C ARG A 91 -4.20 11.91 -6.78
N TRP A 92 -3.55 10.90 -6.21
CA TRP A 92 -4.26 9.82 -5.56
C TRP A 92 -4.83 10.28 -4.21
N GLN A 93 -6.00 9.76 -3.87
CA GLN A 93 -6.47 9.80 -2.49
C GLN A 93 -5.87 8.62 -1.76
N VAL A 94 -5.28 8.85 -0.60
CA VAL A 94 -4.53 7.83 0.12
C VAL A 94 -5.24 7.48 1.42
N VAL A 95 -5.57 6.18 1.56
CA VAL A 95 -6.18 5.61 2.76
C VAL A 95 -5.17 4.61 3.36
N LEU A 96 -4.83 4.80 4.62
CA LEU A 96 -3.90 3.91 5.31
C LEU A 96 -4.64 3.07 6.34
N GLY A 97 -4.28 1.81 6.44
CA GLY A 97 -4.79 0.90 7.45
C GLY A 97 -3.65 0.07 8.02
N GLY A 98 -3.95 -0.70 9.06
CA GLY A 98 -2.97 -1.55 9.71
C GLY A 98 -2.47 -0.97 11.03
N PRO A 99 -1.68 -1.76 11.79
CA PRO A 99 -1.34 -1.39 13.17
C PRO A 99 -0.47 -0.14 13.30
N GLU A 100 0.42 0.11 12.34
CA GLU A 100 1.33 1.25 12.44
C GLU A 100 0.58 2.58 12.30
N SER A 101 -0.21 2.74 11.25
CA SER A 101 -0.94 3.99 11.03
C SER A 101 -2.03 4.20 12.07
N ALA A 102 -2.65 3.13 12.57
CA ALA A 102 -3.64 3.21 13.63
C ALA A 102 -3.06 3.75 14.94
N ASN A 103 -1.79 3.45 15.22
CA ASN A 103 -1.10 3.92 16.42
C ASN A 103 -0.54 5.35 16.29
N TYR A 104 -0.28 5.80 15.05
CA TYR A 104 0.34 7.11 14.78
C TYR A 104 -0.42 7.88 13.70
N PRO A 105 -1.74 8.05 13.86
CA PRO A 105 -2.54 8.64 12.77
C PRO A 105 -2.14 10.08 12.44
N ALA A 106 -1.77 10.88 13.42
CA ALA A 106 -1.40 12.28 13.19
C ALA A 106 -0.16 12.40 12.31
N GLU A 107 0.84 11.56 12.53
CA GLU A 107 2.07 11.55 11.76
C GLU A 107 1.82 11.19 10.29
N TYR A 108 0.97 10.21 10.06
CA TYR A 108 0.65 9.78 8.69
C TYR A 108 -0.24 10.77 7.96
N LEU A 109 -1.18 11.41 8.66
CA LEU A 109 -1.96 12.50 8.08
C LEU A 109 -1.06 13.69 7.72
N ALA A 110 -0.11 14.05 8.59
CA ALA A 110 0.85 15.11 8.32
C ALA A 110 1.75 14.78 7.11
N ALA A 111 2.04 13.50 6.88
CA ALA A 111 2.82 13.06 5.73
C ALA A 111 2.07 13.09 4.40
N GLY A 112 0.75 13.30 4.44
CA GLY A 112 -0.07 13.43 3.23
C GLY A 112 -1.21 12.43 3.07
N ALA A 113 -1.36 11.47 3.97
CA ALA A 113 -2.50 10.56 3.91
C ALA A 113 -3.82 11.34 4.09
N ASP A 114 -4.83 10.97 3.33
CA ASP A 114 -6.15 11.62 3.41
C ASP A 114 -7.01 11.00 4.50
N VAL A 115 -6.89 9.69 4.71
CA VAL A 115 -7.66 8.94 5.71
C VAL A 115 -6.75 7.91 6.37
N VAL A 116 -6.86 7.80 7.68
CA VAL A 116 -6.24 6.71 8.46
C VAL A 116 -7.35 5.94 9.15
N VAL A 117 -7.41 4.62 8.88
CA VAL A 117 -8.40 3.74 9.48
C VAL A 117 -7.88 3.25 10.84
N ILE A 118 -8.70 3.39 11.85
CA ILE A 118 -8.36 2.97 13.22
C ILE A 118 -9.14 1.73 13.61
#